data_20756d7dfaf6ceda8165ee8da3f4fee2
#
_entry.id   20756d7dfaf6ceda8165ee8da3f4fee2
#
_cell.length_a   1.000
_cell.length_b   1.000
_cell.length_c   1.000
_cell.angle_alpha   90.00
_cell.angle_beta   90.00
_cell.angle_gamma   90.00
#
_symmetry.space_group_name_H-M   'P 1'
#
loop_
_entity.id
_entity.type
_entity.pdbx_description
1 polymer ?
#
loop_
_entity_poly.entity_id
_entity_poly.type
_entity_poly.pdbx_seq_one_letter_code
_entity_poly.pdbx_strand_id
1 'polypeptide(L)'
;MAGCGAKSSDTSSQTTESQESKPSASAVTPKSDGNVLHRVEQIYKDVAAEYAKYDEDFESMDDDGLDDRFCSDEWKGLVAKVVDFDSTNNPDEIGFFDADYWVMGQDSQDLSASDFNLVEEKGDHAIVEFNLHNCGNITKVRLEMVRERGDWFIDNFIDLDNAINWKEEMKDYLK
;
A
#
# COMPACT_ATOMS: atom_id res chain seq x y z
N MET A 1 -4.00 -80.44 -18.99
CA MET A 1 -2.59 -80.18 -18.67
C MET A 1 -2.57 -78.77 -18.08
N ALA A 2 -2.49 -78.68 -16.81
CA ALA A 2 -1.35 -78.41 -16.02
C ALA A 2 -0.83 -76.94 -16.29
N GLY A 3 -0.74 -76.07 -15.41
CA GLY A 3 -0.71 -76.04 -13.98
C GLY A 3 -0.42 -74.57 -13.53
N CYS A 4 -0.76 -74.37 -12.32
CA CYS A 4 -0.05 -73.71 -11.24
C CYS A 4 0.52 -72.31 -11.55
N GLY A 5 0.40 -71.34 -10.74
CA GLY A 5 0.07 -71.20 -9.34
C GLY A 5 0.62 -69.94 -8.77
N ALA A 6 0.05 -69.57 -7.64
CA ALA A 6 0.61 -68.82 -6.53
C ALA A 6 0.69 -67.30 -6.69
N LYS A 7 -0.19 -66.55 -5.95
CA LYS A 7 0.04 -65.94 -4.60
C LYS A 7 1.23 -65.02 -4.52
N SER A 8 1.00 -63.74 -4.28
CA SER A 8 1.10 -63.12 -2.96
C SER A 8 0.96 -61.60 -3.06
N SER A 9 0.06 -61.13 -2.32
CA SER A 9 0.13 -60.25 -1.15
C SER A 9 0.52 -58.80 -1.39
N ASP A 10 -0.51 -58.01 -1.15
CA ASP A 10 -0.54 -56.79 -0.30
C ASP A 10 0.77 -56.07 -0.08
N THR A 11 0.74 -54.82 -0.44
CA THR A 11 1.09 -53.78 0.51
C THR A 11 0.58 -52.42 0.02
N SER A 12 -0.45 -51.92 0.69
CA SER A 12 -0.81 -50.52 0.72
C SER A 12 0.37 -49.68 1.10
N SER A 13 0.72 -48.70 0.26
CA SER A 13 1.50 -47.58 0.70
C SER A 13 0.73 -46.33 0.30
N GLN A 14 0.01 -45.78 1.27
CA GLN A 14 -0.48 -44.43 1.24
C GLN A 14 0.74 -43.48 1.24
N THR A 15 0.96 -42.85 0.11
CA THR A 15 1.86 -41.70 0.02
C THR A 15 1.05 -40.47 0.41
N THR A 16 1.29 -39.99 1.60
CA THR A 16 0.83 -38.70 2.11
C THR A 16 1.57 -37.62 1.33
N GLU A 17 0.89 -36.97 0.40
CA GLU A 17 1.37 -35.73 -0.20
C GLU A 17 1.37 -34.65 0.88
N SER A 18 2.55 -34.33 1.38
CA SER A 18 2.79 -33.15 2.19
C SER A 18 2.68 -31.95 1.28
N GLN A 19 1.63 -31.17 1.45
CA GLN A 19 1.54 -29.82 0.90
C GLN A 19 2.63 -28.98 1.58
N GLU A 20 3.68 -28.73 0.85
CA GLU A 20 4.72 -27.76 1.16
C GLU A 20 4.13 -26.37 0.96
N SER A 21 3.73 -25.74 2.07
CA SER A 21 3.31 -24.35 2.09
C SER A 21 4.55 -23.49 1.78
N LYS A 22 4.53 -22.91 0.58
CA LYS A 22 5.50 -21.92 0.13
C LYS A 22 5.46 -20.73 1.11
N PRO A 23 6.59 -20.34 1.72
CA PRO A 23 6.59 -19.14 2.55
C PRO A 23 6.35 -17.94 1.65
N SER A 24 5.29 -17.18 1.95
CA SER A 24 5.07 -15.84 1.40
C SER A 24 6.29 -15.00 1.73
N ALA A 25 7.01 -14.60 0.72
CA ALA A 25 8.12 -13.67 0.88
C ALA A 25 7.53 -12.29 1.15
N SER A 26 7.40 -11.92 2.42
CA SER A 26 7.16 -10.53 2.82
C SER A 26 8.24 -9.68 2.15
N ALA A 27 7.84 -8.77 1.27
CA ALA A 27 8.74 -7.82 0.65
C ALA A 27 9.37 -6.98 1.77
N VAL A 28 10.65 -7.22 2.06
CA VAL A 28 11.40 -6.45 3.05
C VAL A 28 11.64 -5.08 2.44
N THR A 29 10.86 -4.10 2.85
CA THR A 29 11.10 -2.70 2.51
C THR A 29 12.50 -2.31 3.02
N PRO A 30 13.40 -1.79 2.19
CA PRO A 30 14.71 -1.39 2.64
C PRO A 30 14.57 -0.30 3.71
N LYS A 31 15.25 -0.46 4.84
CA LYS A 31 15.29 0.58 5.88
C LYS A 31 15.97 1.81 5.30
N SER A 32 15.35 2.99 5.50
CA SER A 32 15.95 4.26 5.10
C SER A 32 17.24 4.53 5.88
N ASP A 33 18.10 5.39 5.33
CA ASP A 33 19.30 5.89 5.98
C ASP A 33 19.01 6.88 7.13
N GLY A 34 17.75 7.05 7.49
CA GLY A 34 17.25 7.99 8.50
C GLY A 34 16.95 9.39 7.94
N ASN A 35 17.20 9.63 6.67
CA ASN A 35 16.89 10.88 5.99
C ASN A 35 15.45 10.83 5.46
N VAL A 36 14.57 11.66 6.03
CA VAL A 36 13.15 11.68 5.67
C VAL A 36 12.92 12.02 4.20
N LEU A 37 13.69 12.97 3.65
CA LEU A 37 13.54 13.38 2.25
C LEU A 37 13.84 12.21 1.30
N HIS A 38 14.98 11.55 1.51
CA HIS A 38 15.36 10.37 0.73
C HIS A 38 14.34 9.22 0.90
N ARG A 39 13.78 9.10 2.11
CA ARG A 39 12.72 8.11 2.36
C ARG A 39 11.48 8.37 1.51
N VAL A 40 11.02 9.62 1.43
CA VAL A 40 9.85 9.99 0.61
C VAL A 40 10.12 9.81 -0.88
N GLU A 41 11.33 10.17 -1.35
CA GLU A 41 11.74 9.90 -2.73
C GLU A 41 11.68 8.41 -3.08
N GLN A 42 12.16 7.54 -2.17
CA GLN A 42 12.09 6.08 -2.37
C GLN A 42 10.65 5.57 -2.35
N ILE A 43 9.81 6.05 -1.41
CA ILE A 43 8.40 5.67 -1.35
C ILE A 43 7.72 5.97 -2.68
N TYR A 44 7.83 7.19 -3.19
CA TYR A 44 7.15 7.57 -4.45
C TYR A 44 7.73 6.91 -5.68
N LYS A 45 9.00 6.49 -5.66
CA LYS A 45 9.56 5.63 -6.69
C LYS A 45 8.92 4.24 -6.68
N ASP A 46 8.72 3.67 -5.51
CA ASP A 46 8.07 2.36 -5.34
C ASP A 46 6.57 2.46 -5.71
N VAL A 47 5.89 3.54 -5.28
CA VAL A 47 4.50 3.82 -5.65
C VAL A 47 4.34 3.90 -7.17
N ALA A 48 5.17 4.70 -7.85
CA ALA A 48 5.11 4.82 -9.32
C ALA A 48 5.36 3.46 -10.01
N ALA A 49 6.27 2.64 -9.48
CA ALA A 49 6.53 1.30 -10.02
C ALA A 49 5.35 0.33 -9.78
N GLU A 50 4.61 0.48 -8.67
CA GLU A 50 3.43 -0.33 -8.38
C GLU A 50 2.29 0.02 -9.33
N TYR A 51 1.98 1.30 -9.50
CA TYR A 51 0.95 1.75 -10.44
C TYR A 51 1.27 1.43 -11.90
N ALA A 52 2.55 1.47 -12.29
CA ALA A 52 2.95 1.07 -13.66
C ALA A 52 2.69 -0.42 -13.94
N LYS A 53 2.78 -1.30 -12.94
CA LYS A 53 2.39 -2.72 -13.09
C LYS A 53 0.88 -2.88 -13.26
N TYR A 54 0.10 -2.07 -12.56
CA TYR A 54 -1.35 -2.07 -12.66
C TYR A 54 -1.85 -1.69 -14.05
N ASP A 55 -1.17 -0.75 -14.72
CA ASP A 55 -1.47 -0.37 -16.10
C ASP A 55 -1.21 -1.52 -17.09
N GLU A 56 -0.28 -2.45 -16.77
CA GLU A 56 0.04 -3.61 -17.61
C GLU A 56 -0.85 -4.83 -17.33
N ASP A 57 -1.26 -5.05 -16.07
CA ASP A 57 -2.06 -6.22 -15.66
C ASP A 57 -2.90 -5.90 -14.41
N PHE A 58 -4.18 -5.65 -14.61
CA PHE A 58 -5.14 -5.33 -13.55
C PHE A 58 -5.25 -6.40 -12.43
N GLU A 59 -4.93 -7.67 -12.72
CA GLU A 59 -4.98 -8.76 -11.74
C GLU A 59 -3.72 -8.86 -10.87
N SER A 60 -2.67 -8.08 -11.18
CA SER A 60 -1.35 -8.18 -10.54
C SER A 60 -1.17 -7.31 -9.28
N MET A 61 -2.19 -6.58 -8.82
CA MET A 61 -2.10 -5.85 -7.57
C MET A 61 -1.91 -6.80 -6.40
N ASP A 62 -0.71 -6.81 -5.86
CA ASP A 62 -0.41 -7.47 -4.60
C ASP A 62 -1.16 -6.72 -3.49
N ASP A 63 -2.02 -7.42 -2.77
CA ASP A 63 -2.92 -6.90 -1.73
C ASP A 63 -2.16 -6.46 -0.46
N ASP A 64 -0.83 -6.60 -0.44
CA ASP A 64 0.07 -6.03 0.57
C ASP A 64 0.22 -4.52 0.35
N GLY A 65 -0.89 -3.83 0.58
CA GLY A 65 -1.16 -2.46 0.24
C GLY A 65 -0.02 -1.49 0.54
N LEU A 66 0.10 -0.46 -0.27
CA LEU A 66 1.04 0.65 -0.07
C LEU A 66 0.96 1.22 1.35
N ASP A 67 -0.25 1.24 1.94
CA ASP A 67 -0.47 1.71 3.30
C ASP A 67 0.26 0.86 4.34
N ASP A 68 0.25 -0.47 4.21
CA ASP A 68 0.93 -1.36 5.14
C ASP A 68 2.45 -1.19 5.09
N ARG A 69 2.97 -0.86 3.92
CA ARG A 69 4.40 -0.66 3.68
C ARG A 69 4.90 0.70 4.13
N PHE A 70 4.09 1.75 3.96
CA PHE A 70 4.58 3.13 3.99
C PHE A 70 3.82 4.07 4.93
N CYS A 71 2.63 3.69 5.42
CA CYS A 71 1.84 4.56 6.29
C CYS A 71 1.99 4.23 7.78
N SER A 72 1.72 5.23 8.60
CA SER A 72 1.71 5.13 10.06
C SER A 72 0.59 4.22 10.55
N ASP A 73 0.73 3.72 11.78
CA ASP A 73 -0.33 2.93 12.39
C ASP A 73 -1.59 3.78 12.66
N GLU A 74 -1.44 5.09 12.90
CA GLU A 74 -2.57 6.02 13.05
C GLU A 74 -3.33 6.18 11.75
N TRP A 75 -2.62 6.42 10.63
CA TRP A 75 -3.23 6.53 9.31
C TRP A 75 -4.03 5.27 8.95
N LYS A 76 -3.40 4.10 9.03
CA LYS A 76 -4.05 2.81 8.72
C LYS A 76 -5.27 2.56 9.59
N GLY A 77 -5.18 2.88 10.88
CA GLY A 77 -6.30 2.76 11.80
C GLY A 77 -7.47 3.69 11.45
N LEU A 78 -7.18 4.87 10.89
CA LEU A 78 -8.21 5.80 10.44
C LEU A 78 -8.87 5.33 9.13
N VAL A 79 -8.09 4.90 8.15
CA VAL A 79 -8.59 4.29 6.91
C VAL A 79 -9.50 3.10 7.20
N ALA A 80 -9.06 2.19 8.08
CA ALA A 80 -9.88 1.04 8.45
C ALA A 80 -11.23 1.42 9.07
N LYS A 81 -11.29 2.50 9.87
CA LYS A 81 -12.55 2.99 10.44
C LYS A 81 -13.49 3.57 9.38
N VAL A 82 -12.94 4.27 8.39
CA VAL A 82 -13.75 4.82 7.28
C VAL A 82 -14.33 3.67 6.45
N VAL A 83 -13.52 2.68 6.09
CA VAL A 83 -13.98 1.49 5.35
C VAL A 83 -15.06 0.72 6.12
N ASP A 84 -14.90 0.53 7.43
CA ASP A 84 -15.91 -0.12 8.28
C ASP A 84 -17.20 0.70 8.38
N PHE A 85 -17.07 2.02 8.49
CA PHE A 85 -18.21 2.94 8.48
C PHE A 85 -19.00 2.86 7.17
N ASP A 86 -18.31 2.91 6.01
CA ASP A 86 -18.94 2.84 4.70
C ASP A 86 -19.63 1.49 4.49
N SER A 87 -18.96 0.40 4.80
CA SER A 87 -19.53 -0.95 4.67
C SER A 87 -20.78 -1.16 5.52
N THR A 88 -20.89 -0.43 6.64
CA THR A 88 -22.01 -0.53 7.56
C THR A 88 -23.16 0.41 7.21
N ASN A 89 -22.84 1.65 6.80
CA ASN A 89 -23.84 2.72 6.65
C ASN A 89 -24.19 2.99 5.18
N ASN A 90 -23.29 2.71 4.23
CA ASN A 90 -23.43 3.02 2.81
C ASN A 90 -23.09 1.81 1.92
N PRO A 91 -23.63 0.59 2.19
CA PRO A 91 -23.14 -0.64 1.55
C PRO A 91 -23.35 -0.71 0.03
N ASP A 92 -24.23 0.11 -0.52
CA ASP A 92 -24.58 0.13 -1.95
C ASP A 92 -24.17 1.46 -2.63
N GLU A 93 -23.39 2.31 -1.96
CA GLU A 93 -22.98 3.63 -2.46
C GLU A 93 -21.45 3.70 -2.61
N ILE A 94 -20.98 4.67 -3.40
CA ILE A 94 -19.57 5.03 -3.42
C ILE A 94 -19.25 5.62 -2.07
N GLY A 95 -18.33 5.01 -1.34
CA GLY A 95 -17.90 5.44 -0.03
C GLY A 95 -17.04 6.71 -0.05
N PHE A 96 -16.37 6.96 1.06
CA PHE A 96 -15.49 8.13 1.23
C PHE A 96 -14.34 8.17 0.20
N PHE A 97 -13.76 7.02 -0.12
CA PHE A 97 -12.62 6.92 -1.05
C PHE A 97 -13.10 6.80 -2.51
N ASP A 98 -13.67 7.87 -3.06
CA ASP A 98 -13.98 8.01 -4.48
C ASP A 98 -12.75 8.43 -5.32
N ALA A 99 -11.69 8.84 -4.67
CA ALA A 99 -10.37 9.14 -5.23
C ALA A 99 -9.28 8.52 -4.37
N ASP A 100 -8.14 8.25 -5.00
CA ASP A 100 -6.97 7.67 -4.37
C ASP A 100 -6.00 8.76 -3.93
N TYR A 101 -5.70 8.80 -2.64
CA TYR A 101 -4.78 9.77 -2.04
C TYR A 101 -3.31 9.54 -2.42
N TRP A 102 -2.92 8.36 -2.90
CA TRP A 102 -1.58 8.10 -3.40
C TRP A 102 -1.28 8.83 -4.69
N VAL A 103 -2.30 8.96 -5.55
CA VAL A 103 -2.19 9.57 -6.88
C VAL A 103 -2.93 10.90 -7.01
N MET A 104 -3.59 11.35 -5.93
CA MET A 104 -4.42 12.57 -5.90
C MET A 104 -5.45 12.61 -7.03
N GLY A 105 -6.13 11.47 -7.27
CA GLY A 105 -7.09 11.33 -8.37
C GLY A 105 -7.78 9.98 -8.41
N GLN A 106 -8.66 9.80 -9.38
CA GLN A 106 -9.40 8.55 -9.60
C GLN A 106 -8.62 7.57 -10.49
N ASP A 107 -7.76 8.09 -11.36
CA ASP A 107 -6.97 7.34 -12.32
C ASP A 107 -5.48 7.64 -12.14
N SER A 108 -4.63 6.72 -12.59
CA SER A 108 -3.18 6.94 -12.66
C SER A 108 -2.68 6.71 -14.08
N GLN A 109 -1.82 7.59 -14.58
CA GLN A 109 -1.10 7.43 -15.82
C GLN A 109 0.20 8.22 -15.77
N ASP A 110 1.30 7.58 -16.18
CA ASP A 110 2.63 8.20 -16.20
C ASP A 110 3.02 8.81 -14.84
N LEU A 111 2.69 8.09 -13.75
CA LEU A 111 2.89 8.54 -12.37
C LEU A 111 4.37 8.76 -12.07
N SER A 112 4.70 9.94 -11.58
CA SER A 112 6.06 10.27 -11.11
C SER A 112 6.03 11.42 -10.10
N ALA A 113 7.14 11.61 -9.39
CA ALA A 113 7.25 12.69 -8.41
C ALA A 113 8.59 13.44 -8.59
N SER A 114 8.57 14.75 -8.35
CA SER A 114 9.73 15.62 -8.49
C SER A 114 9.73 16.76 -7.47
N ASP A 115 10.82 17.52 -7.44
CA ASP A 115 10.96 18.75 -6.65
C ASP A 115 10.70 18.56 -5.15
N PHE A 116 11.23 17.46 -4.60
CA PHE A 116 11.12 17.15 -3.18
C PHE A 116 11.79 18.20 -2.31
N ASN A 117 11.08 18.67 -1.31
CA ASN A 117 11.52 19.71 -0.39
C ASN A 117 11.16 19.36 1.05
N LEU A 118 12.16 19.32 1.92
CA LEU A 118 11.95 19.18 3.36
C LEU A 118 11.56 20.55 3.93
N VAL A 119 10.30 20.71 4.32
CA VAL A 119 9.75 21.94 4.88
C VAL A 119 10.10 22.07 6.35
N GLU A 120 9.93 20.98 7.12
CA GLU A 120 10.21 20.93 8.55
C GLU A 120 10.62 19.51 8.96
N GLU A 121 11.56 19.41 9.91
CA GLU A 121 11.85 18.18 10.65
C GLU A 121 12.05 18.56 12.13
N LYS A 122 11.23 17.96 13.01
CA LYS A 122 11.25 18.23 14.44
C LYS A 122 10.98 16.96 15.24
N GLY A 123 12.04 16.39 15.81
CA GLY A 123 11.94 15.14 16.56
C GLY A 123 11.50 13.97 15.69
N ASP A 124 10.37 13.38 16.02
CA ASP A 124 9.81 12.25 15.31
C ASP A 124 8.74 12.65 14.25
N HIS A 125 8.68 13.95 13.90
CA HIS A 125 7.77 14.48 12.89
C HIS A 125 8.53 15.24 11.82
N ALA A 126 8.07 15.16 10.58
CA ALA A 126 8.59 15.93 9.48
C ALA A 126 7.49 16.28 8.47
N ILE A 127 7.73 17.33 7.69
CA ILE A 127 6.86 17.77 6.59
C ILE A 127 7.69 17.80 5.33
N VAL A 128 7.25 17.06 4.31
CA VAL A 128 7.86 17.03 2.98
C VAL A 128 6.84 17.45 1.95
N GLU A 129 7.25 18.35 1.04
CA GLU A 129 6.47 18.75 -0.13
C GLU A 129 7.14 18.28 -1.41
N PHE A 130 6.34 17.99 -2.43
CA PHE A 130 6.83 17.64 -3.75
C PHE A 130 5.75 17.87 -4.81
N ASN A 131 6.14 17.77 -6.08
CA ASN A 131 5.24 17.78 -7.22
C ASN A 131 4.93 16.35 -7.65
N LEU A 132 3.66 15.97 -7.61
CA LEU A 132 3.15 14.71 -8.14
C LEU A 132 2.68 14.93 -9.58
N HIS A 133 3.22 14.16 -10.51
CA HIS A 133 2.82 14.15 -11.91
C HIS A 133 1.92 12.95 -12.14
N ASN A 134 0.70 13.20 -12.59
CA ASN A 134 -0.29 12.15 -12.87
C ASN A 134 -1.23 12.59 -14.00
N CYS A 135 -1.49 11.72 -14.97
CA CYS A 135 -2.41 11.99 -16.11
C CYS A 135 -2.10 13.32 -16.82
N GLY A 136 -0.83 13.70 -16.93
CA GLY A 136 -0.40 14.96 -17.53
C GLY A 136 -0.61 16.21 -16.68
N ASN A 137 -1.12 16.08 -15.47
CA ASN A 137 -1.28 17.16 -14.49
C ASN A 137 -0.13 17.12 -13.47
N ILE A 138 0.07 18.26 -12.81
CA ILE A 138 0.99 18.40 -11.68
C ILE A 138 0.20 18.86 -10.48
N THR A 139 0.27 18.11 -9.37
CA THR A 139 -0.38 18.47 -8.11
C THR A 139 0.70 18.66 -7.04
N LYS A 140 0.64 19.75 -6.31
CA LYS A 140 1.54 19.99 -5.19
C LYS A 140 1.06 19.25 -3.95
N VAL A 141 1.84 18.27 -3.53
CA VAL A 141 1.52 17.39 -2.40
C VAL A 141 2.37 17.74 -1.21
N ARG A 142 1.77 17.68 -0.03
CA ARG A 142 2.45 17.70 1.26
C ARG A 142 2.18 16.39 1.98
N LEU A 143 3.23 15.79 2.50
CA LEU A 143 3.15 14.68 3.44
C LEU A 143 3.55 15.12 4.82
N GLU A 144 2.77 14.73 5.82
CA GLU A 144 3.19 14.73 7.20
C GLU A 144 3.75 13.35 7.52
N MET A 145 4.98 13.32 8.00
CA MET A 145 5.73 12.11 8.28
C MET A 145 5.89 11.92 9.78
N VAL A 146 5.84 10.68 10.22
CA VAL A 146 6.12 10.32 11.61
C VAL A 146 7.18 9.21 11.68
N ARG A 147 8.01 9.25 12.70
CA ARG A 147 9.00 8.21 12.94
C ARG A 147 8.42 7.12 13.84
N GLU A 148 8.22 5.94 13.27
CA GLU A 148 7.77 4.75 13.95
C GLU A 148 8.70 3.57 13.63
N ARG A 149 8.85 2.61 14.53
CA ARG A 149 9.61 1.37 14.29
C ARG A 149 11.03 1.59 13.74
N GLY A 150 11.59 2.79 14.00
CA GLY A 150 12.95 3.16 13.57
C GLY A 150 13.07 3.63 12.12
N ASP A 151 11.95 3.95 11.47
CA ASP A 151 11.89 4.50 10.11
C ASP A 151 10.81 5.59 10.00
N TRP A 152 10.74 6.29 8.86
CA TRP A 152 9.74 7.30 8.56
C TRP A 152 8.55 6.70 7.82
N PHE A 153 7.33 7.04 8.28
CA PHE A 153 6.04 6.62 7.72
C PHE A 153 5.18 7.83 7.43
N ILE A 154 4.34 7.73 6.41
CA ILE A 154 3.38 8.77 6.07
C ILE A 154 2.23 8.73 7.08
N ASP A 155 1.95 9.86 7.70
CA ASP A 155 0.89 10.02 8.69
C ASP A 155 -0.29 10.86 8.17
N ASN A 156 -0.07 11.61 7.08
CA ASN A 156 -1.12 12.37 6.41
C ASN A 156 -0.73 12.72 4.98
N PHE A 157 -1.73 12.77 4.11
CA PHE A 157 -1.64 13.25 2.75
C PHE A 157 -2.44 14.55 2.60
N ILE A 158 -1.84 15.54 1.95
CA ILE A 158 -2.47 16.84 1.73
C ILE A 158 -2.26 17.27 0.27
N ASP A 159 -3.35 17.48 -0.44
CA ASP A 159 -3.35 18.14 -1.74
C ASP A 159 -3.39 19.65 -1.51
N LEU A 160 -2.27 20.33 -1.79
CA LEU A 160 -2.16 21.78 -1.55
C LEU A 160 -2.88 22.61 -2.62
N ASP A 161 -3.07 22.09 -3.82
CA ASP A 161 -3.71 22.80 -4.91
C ASP A 161 -5.23 22.83 -4.74
N ASN A 162 -5.81 21.74 -4.21
CA ASN A 162 -7.24 21.63 -3.95
C ASN A 162 -7.61 21.85 -2.49
N ALA A 163 -6.65 22.11 -1.62
CA ALA A 163 -6.82 22.30 -0.18
C ALA A 163 -7.50 21.10 0.52
N ILE A 164 -7.20 19.88 0.10
CA ILE A 164 -7.72 18.63 0.68
C ILE A 164 -6.72 18.12 1.69
N ASN A 165 -7.13 17.99 2.95
CA ASN A 165 -6.39 17.30 4.00
C ASN A 165 -7.10 15.98 4.32
N TRP A 166 -6.59 14.89 3.77
CA TRP A 166 -7.24 13.59 3.84
C TRP A 166 -7.51 13.11 5.28
N LYS A 167 -6.57 13.36 6.18
CA LYS A 167 -6.74 12.98 7.60
C LYS A 167 -7.86 13.75 8.29
N GLU A 168 -8.01 15.04 7.99
CA GLU A 168 -9.08 15.87 8.53
C GLU A 168 -10.43 15.51 7.89
N GLU A 169 -10.47 15.32 6.58
CA GLU A 169 -11.68 14.90 5.86
C GLU A 169 -12.21 13.56 6.39
N MET A 170 -11.33 12.55 6.60
CA MET A 170 -11.71 11.27 7.21
C MET A 170 -12.27 11.44 8.62
N LYS A 171 -11.64 12.29 9.45
CA LYS A 171 -12.12 12.56 10.81
C LYS A 171 -13.47 13.25 10.83
N ASP A 172 -13.71 14.13 9.87
CA ASP A 172 -14.97 14.84 9.74
C ASP A 172 -16.09 13.93 9.22
N TYR A 173 -15.75 13.02 8.31
CA TYR A 173 -16.67 12.02 7.76
C TYR A 173 -17.20 11.04 8.83
N LEU A 174 -16.40 10.73 9.83
CA LEU A 174 -16.74 9.80 10.90
C LEU A 174 -17.56 10.43 12.08
N LYS A 175 -17.92 11.72 12.01
CA LYS A 175 -18.70 12.41 13.07
C LYS A 175 -20.19 12.18 12.92
#